data_0e4a6f19769fa9289f8d60e9d1f79c09
#
_entry.id   0e4a6f19769fa9289f8d60e9d1f79c09
#
_cell.length_a   1.000
_cell.length_b   1.000
_cell.length_c   1.000
_cell.angle_alpha   90.00
_cell.angle_beta   90.00
_cell.angle_gamma   90.00
#
_symmetry.space_group_name_H-M   'P 1'
#
loop_
_entity.id
_entity.type
_entity.pdbx_description
1 polymer ?
#
loop_
_entity_poly.entity_id
_entity_poly.type
_entity_poly.pdbx_seq_one_letter_code
_entity_poly.pdbx_strand_id
1 'polypeptide(L)'
;MTDSPTIKDTSNQSFYDVDSRTYDEDRWRSKGGAFTDRAQQSILHELCADWNGKRVLEVGPGTARFSIPLLQKNNRMTLVDISSGMLATARGNIEAAGLGERVEAYIEQSVYQLPFDDASFDHAISLNVFNHLERPGEALKQLARVIRPGSTLLVNYANLQSYYWPAARRINQNNRAIGQDVYSTWERPTAVRTFIREAGLELVKQLGQVHVPRAAEKYPVHSILHLLDFVSRRGPLKRLAPFHFCLCRKRPD
;
A
#
# COMPACT_ATOMS: atom_id res chain seq x y z
N MET A 1 17.07 -14.32 17.92
CA MET A 1 17.52 -12.90 17.93
C MET A 1 16.31 -12.06 17.60
N THR A 2 15.75 -11.36 18.57
CA THR A 2 14.64 -10.44 18.38
C THR A 2 15.19 -9.21 17.67
N ASP A 3 14.92 -9.07 16.36
CA ASP A 3 15.18 -7.84 15.65
C ASP A 3 14.35 -6.74 16.29
N SER A 4 14.98 -5.89 17.07
CA SER A 4 14.35 -4.67 17.57
C SER A 4 13.93 -3.81 16.37
N PRO A 5 12.79 -3.11 16.43
CA PRO A 5 12.38 -2.20 15.37
C PRO A 5 13.52 -1.22 15.09
N THR A 6 13.75 -0.92 13.81
CA THR A 6 14.76 0.07 13.44
C THR A 6 14.35 1.45 13.95
N ILE A 7 15.31 2.35 14.18
CA ILE A 7 15.03 3.72 14.64
C ILE A 7 14.03 4.44 13.70
N LYS A 8 14.05 4.11 12.39
CA LYS A 8 13.15 4.70 11.40
C LYS A 8 11.73 4.12 11.46
N ASP A 9 11.58 2.83 11.76
CA ASP A 9 10.28 2.22 12.00
C ASP A 9 9.60 2.89 13.19
N THR A 10 10.34 3.15 14.27
CA THR A 10 9.83 3.84 15.47
C THR A 10 9.40 5.28 15.16
N SER A 11 10.15 6.02 14.32
CA SER A 11 9.76 7.39 13.93
C SER A 11 8.49 7.41 13.08
N ASN A 12 8.33 6.45 12.16
CA ASN A 12 7.12 6.31 11.37
C ASN A 12 5.92 5.93 12.25
N GLN A 13 6.09 5.01 13.21
CA GLN A 13 5.06 4.64 14.16
C GLN A 13 4.51 5.86 14.89
N SER A 14 5.39 6.63 15.54
CA SER A 14 4.99 7.84 16.28
C SER A 14 4.29 8.88 15.42
N PHE A 15 4.73 9.04 14.17
CA PHE A 15 4.09 9.93 13.21
C PHE A 15 2.66 9.47 12.90
N TYR A 16 2.46 8.20 12.58
CA TYR A 16 1.14 7.67 12.20
C TYR A 16 0.19 7.57 13.39
N ASP A 17 0.66 7.37 14.60
CA ASP A 17 -0.18 7.41 15.81
C ASP A 17 -0.83 8.80 16.01
N VAL A 18 -0.10 9.86 15.69
CA VAL A 18 -0.62 11.24 15.76
C VAL A 18 -1.50 11.56 14.53
N ASP A 19 -1.03 11.22 13.33
CA ASP A 19 -1.67 11.52 12.03
C ASP A 19 -3.01 10.78 11.86
N SER A 20 -3.20 9.64 12.55
CA SER A 20 -4.37 8.77 12.41
C SER A 20 -5.72 9.49 12.54
N ARG A 21 -5.78 10.56 13.32
CA ARG A 21 -7.03 11.29 13.62
C ARG A 21 -7.51 12.20 12.47
N THR A 22 -6.59 12.73 11.67
CA THR A 22 -6.89 13.65 10.56
C THR A 22 -6.48 13.10 9.20
N TYR A 23 -5.95 11.88 9.18
CA TYR A 23 -5.34 11.25 8.00
C TYR A 23 -6.19 11.33 6.73
N ASP A 24 -7.47 10.97 6.83
CA ASP A 24 -8.38 10.97 5.69
C ASP A 24 -8.73 12.38 5.22
N GLU A 25 -8.88 13.31 6.17
CA GLU A 25 -9.18 14.70 5.86
C GLU A 25 -8.05 15.36 5.09
N ASP A 26 -6.82 15.15 5.56
CA ASP A 26 -5.64 15.78 4.98
C ASP A 26 -5.26 15.20 3.62
N ARG A 27 -5.54 13.91 3.39
CA ARG A 27 -5.07 13.20 2.20
C ARG A 27 -6.11 13.01 1.12
N TRP A 28 -7.37 12.77 1.47
CA TRP A 28 -8.38 12.34 0.51
C TRP A 28 -9.48 13.35 0.21
N ARG A 29 -9.68 14.39 1.05
CA ARG A 29 -10.73 15.41 0.82
C ARG A 29 -10.40 16.40 -0.29
N SER A 30 -9.13 16.62 -0.63
CA SER A 30 -8.78 17.47 -1.78
C SER A 30 -9.21 16.83 -3.09
N LYS A 31 -9.36 17.63 -4.15
CA LYS A 31 -9.71 17.11 -5.49
C LYS A 31 -8.67 16.11 -6.01
N GLY A 32 -7.39 16.37 -5.78
CA GLY A 32 -6.31 15.47 -6.14
C GLY A 32 -6.27 14.21 -5.27
N GLY A 33 -6.57 14.36 -3.98
CA GLY A 33 -6.73 13.24 -3.07
C GLY A 33 -7.87 12.32 -3.49
N ALA A 34 -9.05 12.88 -3.78
CA ALA A 34 -10.20 12.13 -4.26
C ALA A 34 -9.97 11.47 -5.64
N PHE A 35 -9.17 12.11 -6.53
CA PHE A 35 -8.75 11.48 -7.77
C PHE A 35 -7.84 10.27 -7.48
N THR A 36 -6.83 10.45 -6.63
CA THR A 36 -5.89 9.39 -6.25
C THR A 36 -6.63 8.22 -5.62
N ASP A 37 -7.57 8.49 -4.71
CA ASP A 37 -8.38 7.47 -4.08
C ASP A 37 -9.17 6.66 -5.12
N ARG A 38 -9.95 7.30 -5.98
CA ARG A 38 -10.71 6.60 -7.04
C ARG A 38 -9.82 5.78 -7.96
N ALA A 39 -8.65 6.31 -8.33
CA ALA A 39 -7.68 5.59 -9.15
C ALA A 39 -7.17 4.32 -8.46
N GLN A 40 -6.83 4.40 -7.18
CA GLN A 40 -6.35 3.27 -6.38
C GLN A 40 -7.45 2.24 -6.12
N GLN A 41 -8.68 2.67 -5.83
CA GLN A 41 -9.84 1.78 -5.69
C GLN A 41 -10.12 1.02 -6.99
N SER A 42 -10.04 1.70 -8.13
CA SER A 42 -10.19 1.04 -9.44
C SER A 42 -9.10 0.00 -9.71
N ILE A 43 -7.85 0.28 -9.31
CA ILE A 43 -6.74 -0.67 -9.41
C ILE A 43 -6.95 -1.87 -8.48
N LEU A 44 -7.35 -1.63 -7.23
CA LEU A 44 -7.69 -2.68 -6.28
C LEU A 44 -8.75 -3.61 -6.83
N HIS A 45 -9.85 -3.02 -7.32
CA HIS A 45 -10.96 -3.78 -7.88
C HIS A 45 -10.52 -4.65 -9.07
N GLU A 46 -9.64 -4.13 -9.94
CA GLU A 46 -9.12 -4.87 -11.08
C GLU A 46 -8.15 -5.99 -10.67
N LEU A 47 -7.24 -5.73 -9.74
CA LEU A 47 -6.19 -6.68 -9.35
C LEU A 47 -6.66 -7.74 -8.36
N CYS A 48 -7.70 -7.44 -7.57
CA CYS A 48 -8.31 -8.34 -6.59
C CYS A 48 -9.72 -8.78 -7.02
N ALA A 49 -10.00 -8.87 -8.33
CA ALA A 49 -11.33 -9.18 -8.84
C ALA A 49 -11.86 -10.53 -8.34
N ASP A 50 -10.99 -11.52 -8.26
CA ASP A 50 -11.25 -12.90 -7.85
C ASP A 50 -11.12 -13.14 -6.33
N TRP A 51 -10.78 -12.13 -5.54
CA TRP A 51 -10.70 -12.25 -4.08
C TRP A 51 -12.10 -12.15 -3.48
N ASN A 52 -12.77 -13.26 -3.36
CA ASN A 52 -14.13 -13.36 -2.78
C ASN A 52 -14.20 -14.58 -1.86
N GLY A 53 -14.65 -14.38 -0.61
CA GLY A 53 -14.75 -15.44 0.40
C GLY A 53 -13.38 -15.99 0.83
N LYS A 54 -12.34 -15.18 0.80
CA LYS A 54 -10.94 -15.53 1.07
C LYS A 54 -10.51 -15.06 2.45
N ARG A 55 -9.48 -15.72 2.97
CA ARG A 55 -8.75 -15.25 4.15
C ARG A 55 -7.59 -14.38 3.71
N VAL A 56 -7.68 -13.08 3.99
CA VAL A 56 -6.75 -12.06 3.49
C VAL A 56 -6.00 -11.39 4.63
N LEU A 57 -4.68 -11.29 4.50
CA LEU A 57 -3.85 -10.46 5.35
C LEU A 57 -3.68 -9.08 4.72
N GLU A 58 -3.95 -8.02 5.49
CA GLU A 58 -3.54 -6.67 5.11
C GLU A 58 -2.50 -6.13 6.08
N VAL A 59 -1.36 -5.67 5.55
CA VAL A 59 -0.31 -5.01 6.32
C VAL A 59 -0.29 -3.54 5.94
N GLY A 60 -0.46 -2.67 6.95
CA GLY A 60 -0.61 -1.24 6.79
C GLY A 60 -1.99 -0.84 6.28
N PRO A 61 -3.10 -1.24 6.95
CA PRO A 61 -4.46 -0.90 6.54
C PRO A 61 -4.76 0.61 6.64
N GLY A 62 -3.97 1.34 7.41
CA GLY A 62 -4.22 2.75 7.68
C GLY A 62 -5.62 2.95 8.26
N THR A 63 -6.46 3.72 7.57
CA THR A 63 -7.85 3.97 7.94
C THR A 63 -8.85 2.94 7.40
N ALA A 64 -8.39 1.77 6.94
CA ALA A 64 -9.17 0.69 6.32
C ALA A 64 -9.75 1.02 4.94
N ARG A 65 -9.16 1.96 4.24
CA ARG A 65 -9.63 2.40 2.92
C ARG A 65 -9.64 1.28 1.85
N PHE A 66 -8.73 0.32 1.95
CA PHE A 66 -8.67 -0.86 1.09
C PHE A 66 -9.31 -2.09 1.75
N SER A 67 -9.31 -2.16 3.07
CA SER A 67 -9.94 -3.25 3.83
C SER A 67 -11.45 -3.31 3.57
N ILE A 68 -12.15 -2.16 3.65
CA ILE A 68 -13.61 -2.11 3.53
C ILE A 68 -14.11 -2.70 2.20
N PRO A 69 -13.60 -2.30 1.01
CA PRO A 69 -14.00 -2.92 -0.26
C PRO A 69 -13.71 -4.42 -0.35
N LEU A 70 -12.62 -4.89 0.28
CA LEU A 70 -12.29 -6.32 0.32
C LEU A 70 -13.22 -7.09 1.26
N LEU A 71 -13.56 -6.52 2.42
CA LEU A 71 -14.53 -7.10 3.36
C LEU A 71 -15.93 -7.21 2.73
N GLN A 72 -16.33 -6.25 1.90
CA GLN A 72 -17.61 -6.29 1.14
C GLN A 72 -17.69 -7.47 0.18
N LYS A 73 -16.56 -8.04 -0.25
CA LYS A 73 -16.47 -9.26 -1.07
C LYS A 73 -16.49 -10.56 -0.24
N ASN A 74 -17.10 -10.56 0.94
CA ASN A 74 -17.18 -11.71 1.85
C ASN A 74 -15.82 -12.27 2.32
N ASN A 75 -14.73 -11.52 2.17
CA ASN A 75 -13.45 -11.92 2.70
C ASN A 75 -13.43 -11.82 4.23
N ARG A 76 -12.62 -12.67 4.86
CA ARG A 76 -12.21 -12.55 6.25
C ARG A 76 -10.82 -11.95 6.29
N MET A 77 -10.61 -10.92 7.11
CA MET A 77 -9.34 -10.20 7.10
C MET A 77 -8.68 -10.17 8.46
N THR A 78 -7.36 -10.28 8.44
CA THR A 78 -6.48 -9.93 9.56
C THR A 78 -5.73 -8.66 9.17
N LEU A 79 -5.77 -7.66 10.05
CA LEU A 79 -5.17 -6.34 9.82
C LEU A 79 -3.97 -6.16 10.73
N VAL A 80 -2.82 -5.86 10.16
CA VAL A 80 -1.55 -5.65 10.87
C VAL A 80 -1.04 -4.25 10.57
N ASP A 81 -0.75 -3.47 11.59
CA ASP A 81 -0.12 -2.16 11.46
C ASP A 81 0.90 -1.97 12.58
N ILE A 82 1.89 -1.14 12.34
CA ILE A 82 2.86 -0.74 13.36
C ILE A 82 2.26 0.32 14.32
N SER A 83 1.20 1.03 13.87
CA SER A 83 0.51 2.08 14.61
C SER A 83 -0.79 1.57 15.21
N SER A 84 -0.87 1.59 16.54
CA SER A 84 -2.11 1.29 17.27
C SER A 84 -3.21 2.32 16.98
N GLY A 85 -2.84 3.59 16.75
CA GLY A 85 -3.75 4.66 16.37
C GLY A 85 -4.41 4.40 15.02
N MET A 86 -3.66 3.92 14.01
CA MET A 86 -4.21 3.53 12.72
C MET A 86 -5.14 2.32 12.85
N LEU A 87 -4.78 1.30 13.63
CA LEU A 87 -5.65 0.15 13.87
C LEU A 87 -6.96 0.55 14.57
N ALA A 88 -6.91 1.47 15.52
CA ALA A 88 -8.11 1.98 16.18
C ALA A 88 -9.04 2.72 15.20
N THR A 89 -8.47 3.56 14.34
CA THR A 89 -9.21 4.26 13.28
C THR A 89 -9.80 3.28 12.26
N ALA A 90 -9.00 2.30 11.81
CA ALA A 90 -9.47 1.25 10.91
C ALA A 90 -10.65 0.48 11.49
N ARG A 91 -10.57 0.10 12.77
CA ARG A 91 -11.64 -0.59 13.48
C ARG A 91 -12.92 0.23 13.47
N GLY A 92 -12.86 1.50 13.90
CA GLY A 92 -14.02 2.38 13.90
C GLY A 92 -14.69 2.53 12.53
N ASN A 93 -13.90 2.69 11.48
CA ASN A 93 -14.40 2.81 10.11
C ASN A 93 -15.04 1.51 9.60
N ILE A 94 -14.46 0.35 9.93
CA ILE A 94 -15.00 -0.97 9.55
C ILE A 94 -16.29 -1.27 10.33
N GLU A 95 -16.36 -0.94 11.62
CA GLU A 95 -17.55 -1.10 12.44
C GLU A 95 -18.68 -0.18 11.96
N ALA A 96 -18.37 1.07 11.62
CA ALA A 96 -19.32 2.02 11.01
C ALA A 96 -19.88 1.53 9.67
N ALA A 97 -19.09 0.74 8.92
CA ALA A 97 -19.52 0.10 7.68
C ALA A 97 -20.31 -1.21 7.91
N GLY A 98 -20.51 -1.66 9.16
CA GLY A 98 -21.20 -2.90 9.49
C GLY A 98 -20.43 -4.17 9.14
N LEU A 99 -19.09 -4.11 9.07
CA LEU A 99 -18.24 -5.20 8.59
C LEU A 99 -17.32 -5.80 9.68
N GLY A 100 -17.47 -5.37 10.93
CA GLY A 100 -16.60 -5.78 12.06
C GLY A 100 -16.48 -7.29 12.25
N GLU A 101 -17.57 -8.03 12.08
CA GLU A 101 -17.59 -9.50 12.24
C GLU A 101 -16.74 -10.26 11.20
N ARG A 102 -16.31 -9.58 10.13
CA ARG A 102 -15.46 -10.15 9.08
C ARG A 102 -13.97 -9.96 9.35
N VAL A 103 -13.61 -9.19 10.38
CA VAL A 103 -12.21 -9.00 10.78
C VAL A 103 -11.88 -10.04 11.86
N GLU A 104 -10.90 -10.88 11.57
CA GLU A 104 -10.43 -11.93 12.49
C GLU A 104 -9.57 -11.37 13.61
N ALA A 105 -8.69 -10.39 13.28
CA ALA A 105 -7.81 -9.76 14.25
C ALA A 105 -7.30 -8.40 13.79
N TYR A 106 -6.99 -7.54 14.77
CA TYR A 106 -6.21 -6.31 14.63
C TYR A 106 -4.93 -6.50 15.44
N ILE A 107 -3.77 -6.45 14.80
CA ILE A 107 -2.49 -6.80 15.42
C ILE A 107 -1.49 -5.67 15.23
N GLU A 108 -1.03 -5.08 16.34
CA GLU A 108 0.07 -4.12 16.32
C GLU A 108 1.39 -4.88 16.18
N GLN A 109 1.98 -4.86 14.98
CA GLN A 109 3.21 -5.57 14.68
C GLN A 109 3.91 -5.01 13.43
N SER A 110 5.23 -5.14 13.40
CA SER A 110 6.05 -4.82 12.24
C SER A 110 5.88 -5.87 11.14
N VAL A 111 5.89 -5.42 9.87
CA VAL A 111 5.88 -6.29 8.70
C VAL A 111 7.09 -7.24 8.63
N TYR A 112 8.17 -6.91 9.32
CA TYR A 112 9.38 -7.74 9.37
C TYR A 112 9.26 -8.97 10.27
N GLN A 113 8.24 -9.03 11.13
CA GLN A 113 8.03 -10.10 12.12
C GLN A 113 6.54 -10.47 12.22
N LEU A 114 5.98 -10.97 11.12
CA LEU A 114 4.57 -11.39 11.09
C LEU A 114 4.36 -12.64 11.96
N PRO A 115 3.47 -12.59 13.00
CA PRO A 115 3.31 -13.66 13.98
C PRO A 115 2.35 -14.75 13.49
N PHE A 116 2.53 -15.19 12.24
CA PHE A 116 1.70 -16.21 11.61
C PHE A 116 2.57 -17.34 11.09
N ASP A 117 1.99 -18.54 11.08
CA ASP A 117 2.59 -19.70 10.43
C ASP A 117 2.67 -19.51 8.90
N ASP A 118 3.52 -20.28 8.27
CA ASP A 118 3.63 -20.31 6.82
C ASP A 118 2.30 -20.73 6.19
N ALA A 119 1.98 -20.16 5.03
CA ALA A 119 0.79 -20.50 4.25
C ALA A 119 -0.56 -20.35 5.02
N SER A 120 -0.66 -19.37 5.94
CA SER A 120 -1.85 -19.10 6.74
C SER A 120 -2.96 -18.38 5.97
N PHE A 121 -2.65 -17.66 4.90
CA PHE A 121 -3.59 -16.81 4.17
C PHE A 121 -3.73 -17.21 2.71
N ASP A 122 -4.93 -16.96 2.16
CA ASP A 122 -5.20 -17.15 0.73
C ASP A 122 -4.59 -16.04 -0.11
N HIS A 123 -4.57 -14.80 0.42
CA HIS A 123 -3.97 -13.64 -0.23
C HIS A 123 -3.40 -12.68 0.80
N ALA A 124 -2.51 -11.78 0.35
CA ALA A 124 -2.08 -10.66 1.16
C ALA A 124 -2.05 -9.35 0.35
N ILE A 125 -2.23 -8.23 1.05
CA ILE A 125 -2.16 -6.89 0.48
C ILE A 125 -1.35 -5.97 1.39
N SER A 126 -0.54 -5.11 0.79
CA SER A 126 0.16 -4.05 1.51
C SER A 126 0.36 -2.86 0.56
N LEU A 127 -0.47 -1.85 0.73
CA LEU A 127 -0.49 -0.67 -0.14
C LEU A 127 -0.09 0.60 0.60
N ASN A 128 0.71 1.43 -0.05
CA ASN A 128 1.27 2.68 0.48
C ASN A 128 2.16 2.49 1.72
N VAL A 129 2.73 1.30 1.88
CA VAL A 129 3.62 0.91 2.99
C VAL A 129 5.08 0.83 2.52
N PHE A 130 5.33 0.23 1.35
CA PHE A 130 6.68 -0.09 0.89
C PHE A 130 7.62 1.12 0.75
N ASN A 131 7.07 2.28 0.46
CA ASN A 131 7.83 3.53 0.43
C ASN A 131 8.26 4.02 1.83
N HIS A 132 7.79 3.39 2.90
CA HIS A 132 8.16 3.69 4.28
C HIS A 132 9.07 2.62 4.90
N LEU A 133 9.43 1.58 4.14
CA LEU A 133 10.24 0.47 4.61
C LEU A 133 11.72 0.69 4.29
N GLU A 134 12.57 0.40 5.26
CA GLU A 134 14.03 0.42 5.10
C GLU A 134 14.53 -0.80 4.33
N ARG A 135 13.88 -1.95 4.55
CA ARG A 135 14.24 -3.26 4.00
C ARG A 135 13.06 -3.91 3.25
N PRO A 136 12.60 -3.32 2.12
CA PRO A 136 11.40 -3.79 1.42
C PRO A 136 11.49 -5.25 0.94
N GLY A 137 12.71 -5.74 0.63
CA GLY A 137 12.92 -7.14 0.27
C GLY A 137 12.64 -8.11 1.40
N GLU A 138 12.97 -7.76 2.66
CA GLU A 138 12.66 -8.59 3.83
C GLU A 138 11.16 -8.62 4.11
N ALA A 139 10.50 -7.47 4.01
CA ALA A 139 9.04 -7.40 4.13
C ALA A 139 8.34 -8.27 3.08
N LEU A 140 8.80 -8.26 1.83
CA LEU A 140 8.27 -9.15 0.78
C LEU A 140 8.44 -10.63 1.13
N LYS A 141 9.59 -11.03 1.69
CA LYS A 141 9.83 -12.41 2.13
C LYS A 141 8.84 -12.81 3.23
N GLN A 142 8.57 -11.94 4.21
CA GLN A 142 7.58 -12.21 5.25
C GLN A 142 6.15 -12.35 4.69
N LEU A 143 5.75 -11.43 3.82
CA LEU A 143 4.43 -11.50 3.16
C LEU A 143 4.30 -12.75 2.28
N ALA A 144 5.35 -13.12 1.55
CA ALA A 144 5.37 -14.33 0.74
C ALA A 144 5.32 -15.61 1.60
N ARG A 145 5.98 -15.61 2.76
CA ARG A 145 5.97 -16.74 3.68
C ARG A 145 4.56 -17.10 4.14
N VAL A 146 3.81 -16.09 4.56
CA VAL A 146 2.49 -16.29 5.20
C VAL A 146 1.35 -16.58 4.23
N ILE A 147 1.51 -16.37 2.92
CA ILE A 147 0.50 -16.75 1.93
C ILE A 147 0.77 -18.17 1.39
N ARG A 148 -0.29 -18.87 0.97
CA ARG A 148 -0.21 -20.22 0.40
C ARG A 148 0.51 -20.23 -0.95
N PRO A 149 1.18 -21.33 -1.34
CA PRO A 149 1.66 -21.55 -2.70
C PRO A 149 0.52 -21.32 -3.71
N GLY A 150 0.82 -20.69 -4.83
CA GLY A 150 -0.17 -20.31 -5.85
C GLY A 150 -1.01 -19.07 -5.54
N SER A 151 -1.00 -18.59 -4.29
CA SER A 151 -1.72 -17.40 -3.85
C SER A 151 -1.09 -16.10 -4.35
N THR A 152 -1.85 -15.00 -4.25
CA THR A 152 -1.40 -13.70 -4.74
C THR A 152 -1.17 -12.69 -3.61
N LEU A 153 -0.19 -11.83 -3.84
CA LEU A 153 0.18 -10.69 -3.02
C LEU A 153 0.07 -9.40 -3.85
N LEU A 154 -0.68 -8.43 -3.37
CA LEU A 154 -0.75 -7.10 -3.97
C LEU A 154 0.07 -6.10 -3.15
N VAL A 155 1.06 -5.49 -3.78
CA VAL A 155 1.89 -4.43 -3.19
C VAL A 155 2.03 -3.26 -4.16
N ASN A 156 2.38 -2.08 -3.64
CA ASN A 156 2.80 -0.97 -4.49
C ASN A 156 4.10 -0.34 -3.99
N TYR A 157 4.77 0.38 -4.88
CA TYR A 157 5.98 1.13 -4.55
C TYR A 157 6.05 2.46 -5.30
N ALA A 158 6.79 3.41 -4.75
CA ALA A 158 7.10 4.68 -5.37
C ALA A 158 8.28 4.50 -6.35
N ASN A 159 8.09 4.90 -7.61
CA ASN A 159 9.01 4.66 -8.71
C ASN A 159 10.03 5.79 -8.85
N LEU A 160 11.30 5.49 -8.59
CA LEU A 160 12.43 6.41 -8.72
C LEU A 160 12.64 6.95 -10.16
N GLN A 161 12.17 6.22 -11.17
CA GLN A 161 12.29 6.60 -12.58
C GLN A 161 11.06 7.36 -13.11
N SER A 162 10.16 7.80 -12.20
CA SER A 162 8.95 8.51 -12.61
C SER A 162 9.20 9.97 -13.01
N TYR A 163 8.26 10.50 -13.80
CA TYR A 163 8.24 11.93 -14.13
C TYR A 163 8.08 12.83 -12.89
N TYR A 164 7.51 12.31 -11.82
CA TYR A 164 7.22 13.05 -10.59
C TYR A 164 8.39 13.07 -9.60
N TRP A 165 9.38 12.18 -9.75
CA TRP A 165 10.50 12.06 -8.80
C TRP A 165 11.23 13.37 -8.50
N PRO A 166 11.57 14.25 -9.50
CA PRO A 166 12.26 15.50 -9.20
C PRO A 166 11.46 16.43 -8.27
N ALA A 167 10.13 16.49 -8.47
CA ALA A 167 9.23 17.27 -7.61
C ALA A 167 9.13 16.65 -6.22
N ALA A 168 8.92 15.32 -6.13
CA ALA A 168 8.84 14.60 -4.87
C ALA A 168 10.11 14.74 -4.02
N ARG A 169 11.28 14.66 -4.67
CA ARG A 169 12.57 14.87 -4.01
C ARG A 169 12.65 16.26 -3.35
N ARG A 170 12.22 17.30 -4.06
CA ARG A 170 12.20 18.67 -3.53
C ARG A 170 11.24 18.82 -2.36
N ILE A 171 10.04 18.21 -2.46
CA ILE A 171 9.04 18.21 -1.39
C ILE A 171 9.61 17.53 -0.15
N ASN A 172 10.21 16.36 -0.29
CA ASN A 172 10.81 15.62 0.81
C ASN A 172 11.95 16.41 1.47
N GLN A 173 12.79 17.09 0.69
CA GLN A 173 13.84 17.96 1.23
C GLN A 173 13.27 19.12 2.06
N ASN A 174 12.19 19.76 1.58
CA ASN A 174 11.52 20.84 2.30
C ASN A 174 10.87 20.34 3.60
N ASN A 175 10.21 19.18 3.56
CA ASN A 175 9.59 18.58 4.75
C ASN A 175 10.63 18.26 5.83
N ARG A 176 11.80 17.74 5.43
CA ARG A 176 12.92 17.52 6.36
C ARG A 176 13.41 18.82 7.02
N ALA A 177 13.48 19.89 6.24
CA ALA A 177 13.95 21.18 6.74
C ALA A 177 13.03 21.79 7.83
N ILE A 178 11.74 21.39 7.86
CA ILE A 178 10.74 21.86 8.83
C ILE A 178 10.38 20.79 9.89
N GLY A 179 11.17 19.69 9.95
CA GLY A 179 10.96 18.64 10.96
C GLY A 179 9.74 17.73 10.71
N GLN A 180 9.15 17.77 9.52
CA GLN A 180 8.05 16.88 9.09
C GLN A 180 8.62 15.71 8.27
N ASP A 181 9.57 14.99 8.84
CA ASP A 181 10.25 13.90 8.12
C ASP A 181 9.62 12.55 8.42
N VAL A 182 8.76 12.10 7.51
CA VAL A 182 8.39 10.68 7.42
C VAL A 182 9.39 10.00 6.49
N TYR A 183 10.01 8.93 6.96
CA TYR A 183 10.90 8.16 6.10
C TYR A 183 10.16 7.69 4.84
N SER A 184 10.69 8.08 3.70
CA SER A 184 10.11 7.73 2.40
C SER A 184 11.20 7.38 1.40
N THR A 185 11.09 6.19 0.80
CA THR A 185 11.97 5.69 -0.25
C THR A 185 11.28 5.66 -1.60
N TRP A 186 12.12 5.72 -2.63
CA TRP A 186 11.71 5.54 -4.03
C TRP A 186 12.60 4.47 -4.62
N GLU A 187 11.99 3.45 -5.22
CA GLU A 187 12.70 2.28 -5.67
C GLU A 187 12.86 2.25 -7.19
N ARG A 188 13.98 1.70 -7.65
CA ARG A 188 14.16 1.37 -9.07
C ARG A 188 13.30 0.16 -9.42
N PRO A 189 12.56 0.16 -10.55
CA PRO A 189 11.77 -1.00 -10.97
C PRO A 189 12.58 -2.30 -11.07
N THR A 190 13.86 -2.20 -11.39
CA THR A 190 14.78 -3.35 -11.43
C THR A 190 15.05 -3.93 -10.05
N ALA A 191 15.26 -3.09 -9.03
CA ALA A 191 15.45 -3.52 -7.65
C ALA A 191 14.21 -4.24 -7.12
N VAL A 192 13.02 -3.66 -7.35
CA VAL A 192 11.74 -4.27 -6.93
C VAL A 192 11.54 -5.64 -7.58
N ARG A 193 11.86 -5.80 -8.87
CA ARG A 193 11.80 -7.12 -9.54
C ARG A 193 12.76 -8.14 -8.92
N THR A 194 13.92 -7.68 -8.46
CA THR A 194 14.88 -8.54 -7.74
C THR A 194 14.29 -8.96 -6.39
N PHE A 195 13.73 -8.03 -5.61
CA PHE A 195 13.08 -8.35 -4.33
C PHE A 195 11.92 -9.34 -4.48
N ILE A 196 11.07 -9.15 -5.50
CA ILE A 196 9.96 -10.06 -5.83
C ILE A 196 10.50 -11.48 -6.09
N ARG A 197 11.52 -11.59 -6.95
CA ARG A 197 12.12 -12.90 -7.29
C ARG A 197 12.77 -13.58 -6.08
N GLU A 198 13.51 -12.83 -5.26
CA GLU A 198 14.19 -13.34 -4.06
C GLU A 198 13.23 -13.73 -2.93
N ALA A 199 12.01 -13.18 -2.94
CA ALA A 199 10.93 -13.59 -2.06
C ALA A 199 10.16 -14.82 -2.57
N GLY A 200 10.61 -15.49 -3.65
CA GLY A 200 9.90 -16.65 -4.22
C GLY A 200 8.60 -16.27 -4.95
N LEU A 201 8.47 -15.01 -5.33
CA LEU A 201 7.28 -14.48 -6.01
C LEU A 201 7.52 -14.34 -7.51
N GLU A 202 6.43 -14.36 -8.28
CA GLU A 202 6.37 -14.04 -9.70
C GLU A 202 5.47 -12.82 -9.92
N LEU A 203 5.93 -11.83 -10.69
CA LEU A 203 5.12 -10.67 -11.07
C LEU A 203 4.10 -11.07 -12.14
N VAL A 204 2.82 -11.15 -11.78
CA VAL A 204 1.72 -11.52 -12.69
C VAL A 204 1.21 -10.31 -13.47
N LYS A 205 1.01 -9.19 -12.77
CA LYS A 205 0.47 -7.98 -13.39
C LYS A 205 1.03 -6.75 -12.72
N GLN A 206 1.29 -5.71 -13.52
CA GLN A 206 1.75 -4.42 -13.01
C GLN A 206 0.95 -3.30 -13.66
N LEU A 207 0.37 -2.45 -12.83
CA LEU A 207 -0.33 -1.24 -13.23
C LEU A 207 0.41 -0.01 -12.72
N GLY A 208 0.46 1.04 -13.54
CA GLY A 208 0.96 2.35 -13.14
C GLY A 208 -0.18 3.22 -12.64
N GLN A 209 0.11 4.12 -11.70
CA GLN A 209 -0.83 5.16 -11.26
C GLN A 209 -0.20 6.53 -11.48
N VAL A 210 -0.97 7.42 -12.11
CA VAL A 210 -0.61 8.83 -12.29
C VAL A 210 -0.82 9.59 -10.97
N HIS A 211 0.08 10.51 -10.67
CA HIS A 211 -0.08 11.44 -9.57
C HIS A 211 -0.52 12.80 -10.10
N VAL A 212 -1.54 13.37 -9.48
CA VAL A 212 -2.02 14.72 -9.79
C VAL A 212 -1.45 15.68 -8.75
N PRO A 213 -0.54 16.59 -9.12
CA PRO A 213 -0.03 17.59 -8.20
C PRO A 213 -1.16 18.48 -7.69
N ARG A 214 -1.13 18.87 -6.40
CA ARG A 214 -2.10 19.81 -5.81
C ARG A 214 -2.24 21.10 -6.62
N ALA A 215 -1.17 21.60 -7.23
CA ALA A 215 -1.20 22.77 -8.10
C ALA A 215 -2.11 22.60 -9.34
N ALA A 216 -2.29 21.38 -9.84
CA ALA A 216 -3.17 21.07 -10.96
C ALA A 216 -4.65 21.05 -10.60
N GLU A 217 -5.00 21.02 -9.31
CA GLU A 217 -6.40 21.02 -8.83
C GLU A 217 -7.17 22.31 -9.18
N LYS A 218 -6.44 23.39 -9.49
CA LYS A 218 -7.02 24.68 -9.89
C LYS A 218 -7.57 24.68 -11.32
N TYR A 219 -7.21 23.68 -12.14
CA TYR A 219 -7.60 23.63 -13.54
C TYR A 219 -8.69 22.58 -13.78
N PRO A 220 -9.63 22.79 -14.72
CA PRO A 220 -10.70 21.83 -15.05
C PRO A 220 -10.16 20.67 -15.91
N VAL A 221 -9.05 20.07 -15.51
CA VAL A 221 -8.35 19.02 -16.27
C VAL A 221 -8.68 17.59 -15.83
N HIS A 222 -9.65 17.43 -14.93
CA HIS A 222 -9.96 16.13 -14.31
C HIS A 222 -10.29 15.04 -15.34
N SER A 223 -11.08 15.35 -16.37
CA SER A 223 -11.45 14.35 -17.38
C SER A 223 -10.24 13.89 -18.19
N ILE A 224 -9.35 14.82 -18.53
CA ILE A 224 -8.11 14.52 -19.28
C ILE A 224 -7.19 13.68 -18.39
N LEU A 225 -7.09 13.99 -17.10
CA LEU A 225 -6.25 13.24 -16.15
C LEU A 225 -6.78 11.82 -15.93
N HIS A 226 -8.10 11.62 -15.90
CA HIS A 226 -8.70 10.28 -15.86
C HIS A 226 -8.38 9.47 -17.11
N LEU A 227 -8.46 10.09 -18.28
CA LEU A 227 -8.10 9.43 -19.54
C LEU A 227 -6.59 9.09 -19.58
N LEU A 228 -5.74 10.03 -19.17
CA LEU A 228 -4.29 9.82 -19.10
C LEU A 228 -3.94 8.71 -18.09
N ASP A 229 -4.58 8.68 -16.92
CA ASP A 229 -4.39 7.60 -15.93
C ASP A 229 -4.82 6.25 -16.52
N PHE A 230 -5.99 6.18 -17.15
CA PHE A 230 -6.48 4.96 -17.77
C PHE A 230 -5.54 4.43 -18.87
N VAL A 231 -5.08 5.32 -19.76
CA VAL A 231 -4.18 4.96 -20.87
C VAL A 231 -2.78 4.61 -20.36
N SER A 232 -2.26 5.35 -19.35
CA SER A 232 -0.92 5.14 -18.81
C SER A 232 -0.79 3.90 -17.93
N ARG A 233 -1.90 3.40 -17.37
CA ARG A 233 -1.87 2.23 -16.47
C ARG A 233 -1.27 0.98 -17.09
N ARG A 234 -1.53 0.71 -18.38
CA ARG A 234 -1.21 -0.56 -19.05
C ARG A 234 -0.16 -0.44 -20.15
N GLY A 235 -0.08 0.72 -20.79
CA GLY A 235 0.82 0.97 -21.92
C GLY A 235 2.29 1.14 -21.52
N PRO A 236 3.16 1.46 -22.48
CA PRO A 236 4.58 1.72 -22.22
C PRO A 236 4.80 2.92 -21.27
N LEU A 237 3.90 3.87 -21.23
CA LEU A 237 3.94 5.04 -20.35
C LEU A 237 3.84 4.67 -18.86
N LYS A 238 3.34 3.49 -18.51
CA LYS A 238 3.32 3.03 -17.10
C LYS A 238 4.70 3.04 -16.47
N ARG A 239 5.78 2.88 -17.27
CA ARG A 239 7.16 2.91 -16.78
C ARG A 239 7.53 4.23 -16.10
N LEU A 240 6.86 5.32 -16.50
CA LEU A 240 7.07 6.65 -15.96
C LEU A 240 6.07 7.03 -14.85
N ALA A 241 5.13 6.15 -14.53
CA ALA A 241 4.15 6.41 -13.48
C ALA A 241 4.82 6.52 -12.11
N PRO A 242 4.39 7.43 -11.24
CA PRO A 242 4.92 7.62 -9.88
C PRO A 242 4.76 6.42 -8.97
N PHE A 243 3.65 5.71 -9.07
CA PHE A 243 3.37 4.52 -8.27
C PHE A 243 3.11 3.33 -9.16
N HIS A 244 3.69 2.21 -8.81
CA HIS A 244 3.46 0.93 -9.46
C HIS A 244 2.79 -0.04 -8.49
N PHE A 245 1.66 -0.60 -8.92
CA PHE A 245 0.92 -1.65 -8.24
C PHE A 245 1.31 -2.99 -8.87
N CYS A 246 1.78 -3.90 -8.05
CA CYS A 246 2.31 -5.19 -8.45
C CYS A 246 1.47 -6.31 -7.84
N LEU A 247 0.74 -7.04 -8.68
CA LEU A 247 0.14 -8.31 -8.31
C LEU A 247 1.17 -9.40 -8.54
N CYS A 248 1.61 -10.03 -7.47
CA CYS A 248 2.60 -11.10 -7.47
C CYS A 248 1.92 -12.42 -7.08
N ARG A 249 2.41 -13.55 -7.61
CA ARG A 249 1.97 -14.89 -7.23
C ARG A 249 3.11 -15.61 -6.53
N LYS A 250 2.82 -16.29 -5.42
CA LYS A 250 3.77 -17.21 -4.79
C LYS A 250 3.92 -18.43 -5.67
N ARG A 251 5.17 -18.77 -5.99
CA ARG A 251 5.44 -19.97 -6.78
C ARG A 251 4.98 -21.20 -6.02
N PRO A 252 4.41 -22.21 -6.70
CA PRO A 252 4.29 -23.52 -6.10
C PRO A 252 5.68 -24.06 -5.76
N ASP A 253 5.79 -24.75 -4.66
CA ASP A 253 7.03 -25.46 -4.23
C ASP A 253 7.38 -26.54 -5.24
#